data_522d9f34e438f2f545e854e80b5e1510
#
_entry.id   522d9f34e438f2f545e854e80b5e1510
#
_cell.length_a   1.000
_cell.length_b   1.000
_cell.length_c   1.000
_cell.angle_alpha   90.00
_cell.angle_beta   90.00
_cell.angle_gamma   90.00
#
_symmetry.space_group_name_H-M   'P 1'
#
loop_
_entity.id
_entity.type
_entity.pdbx_description
1 polymer ?
#
loop_
_entity_poly.entity_id
_entity_poly.type
_entity_poly.pdbx_seq_one_letter_code
_entity_poly.pdbx_strand_id
1 'polypeptide(L)'
;MKVRRSDLQAQIESQEEEKNNLQQEIEKMSCKLTQLNDSLAKKITVRNDYDRTIADTEAAYVKILESSQLLLNMIKKEAVSLDQTLIKANVDKQSYPFL
;
A
#
# COMPACT_ATOMS: atom_id res chain seq x y z
N MET A 1 35.92 -32.94 54.41
CA MET A 1 35.03 -31.80 54.55
C MET A 1 35.51 -30.53 53.80
N LYS A 2 36.77 -30.16 53.99
CA LYS A 2 37.32 -28.97 53.32
C LYS A 2 37.37 -29.09 51.83
N VAL A 3 37.63 -30.28 51.26
CA VAL A 3 37.69 -30.54 49.84
C VAL A 3 36.26 -30.39 49.21
N ARG A 4 35.26 -30.94 49.87
CA ARG A 4 33.84 -30.82 49.40
C ARG A 4 33.35 -29.39 49.40
N ARG A 5 33.74 -28.63 50.41
CA ARG A 5 33.39 -27.20 50.47
C ARG A 5 34.05 -26.41 49.34
N SER A 6 35.32 -26.73 49.07
CA SER A 6 36.04 -26.09 47.96
C SER A 6 35.44 -26.44 46.62
N ASP A 7 35.04 -27.70 46.40
CA ASP A 7 34.37 -28.14 45.19
C ASP A 7 33.01 -27.46 45.01
N LEU A 8 32.24 -27.36 46.09
CA LEU A 8 30.97 -26.66 46.08
C LEU A 8 31.16 -25.18 45.77
N GLN A 9 32.16 -24.55 46.34
CA GLN A 9 32.46 -23.14 46.09
C GLN A 9 32.81 -22.90 44.61
N ALA A 10 33.62 -23.78 44.02
CA ALA A 10 33.96 -23.73 42.61
C ALA A 10 32.72 -23.90 41.71
N GLN A 11 31.82 -24.83 42.07
CA GLN A 11 30.57 -25.02 41.35
C GLN A 11 29.66 -23.81 41.46
N ILE A 12 29.56 -23.22 42.64
CA ILE A 12 28.77 -22.01 42.86
C ILE A 12 29.27 -20.86 41.98
N GLU A 13 30.57 -20.61 41.98
CA GLU A 13 31.20 -19.56 41.18
C GLU A 13 30.97 -19.80 39.70
N SER A 14 31.10 -21.02 39.22
CA SER A 14 30.86 -21.39 37.83
C SER A 14 29.40 -21.15 37.44
N GLN A 15 28.46 -21.53 38.29
CA GLN A 15 27.04 -21.35 38.06
C GLN A 15 26.63 -19.87 38.12
N GLU A 16 27.22 -19.10 39.01
CA GLU A 16 26.99 -17.65 39.08
C GLU A 16 27.47 -16.94 37.81
N GLU A 17 28.63 -17.33 37.30
CA GLU A 17 29.17 -16.80 36.05
C GLU A 17 28.26 -17.14 34.89
N GLU A 18 27.83 -18.39 34.79
CA GLU A 18 26.88 -18.84 33.77
C GLU A 18 25.56 -18.06 33.84
N LYS A 19 25.04 -17.89 35.04
CA LYS A 19 23.82 -17.10 35.28
C LYS A 19 23.99 -15.66 34.81
N ASN A 20 25.10 -15.02 35.13
CA ASN A 20 25.37 -13.64 34.72
C ASN A 20 25.48 -13.51 33.21
N ASN A 21 26.14 -14.47 32.56
CA ASN A 21 26.25 -14.50 31.10
C ASN A 21 24.88 -14.62 30.43
N LEU A 22 24.04 -15.51 30.95
CA LEU A 22 22.68 -15.70 30.46
C LEU A 22 21.82 -14.45 30.65
N GLN A 23 21.95 -13.77 31.79
CA GLN A 23 21.24 -12.51 32.02
C GLN A 23 21.65 -11.43 31.04
N GLN A 24 22.94 -11.32 30.70
CA GLN A 24 23.43 -10.39 29.72
C GLN A 24 22.87 -10.70 28.33
N GLU A 25 22.78 -11.98 27.96
CA GLU A 25 22.19 -12.40 26.70
C GLU A 25 20.71 -12.07 26.66
N ILE A 26 19.97 -12.26 27.74
CA ILE A 26 18.56 -11.90 27.85
C ILE A 26 18.38 -10.38 27.65
N GLU A 27 19.22 -9.58 28.30
CA GLU A 27 19.17 -8.12 28.14
C GLU A 27 19.42 -7.70 26.70
N LYS A 28 20.42 -8.28 26.04
CA LYS A 28 20.72 -8.01 24.64
C LYS A 28 19.56 -8.39 23.73
N MET A 29 18.97 -9.56 23.97
CA MET A 29 17.82 -10.03 23.20
C MET A 29 16.60 -9.15 23.43
N SER A 30 16.39 -8.69 24.66
CA SER A 30 15.32 -7.76 25.01
C SER A 30 15.46 -6.43 24.26
N CYS A 31 16.68 -5.89 24.17
CA CYS A 31 16.97 -4.69 23.40
C CYS A 31 16.70 -4.91 21.91
N LYS A 32 17.13 -6.03 21.37
CA LYS A 32 16.87 -6.38 19.97
C LYS A 32 15.38 -6.49 19.68
N LEU A 33 14.65 -7.12 20.59
CA LEU A 33 13.19 -7.26 20.44
C LEU A 33 12.51 -5.90 20.40
N THR A 34 12.90 -4.98 21.28
CA THR A 34 12.37 -3.63 21.31
C THR A 34 12.66 -2.89 19.99
N GLN A 35 13.90 -3.00 19.51
CA GLN A 35 14.29 -2.39 18.24
C GLN A 35 13.51 -2.95 17.05
N LEU A 36 13.31 -4.28 17.03
CA LEU A 36 12.54 -4.94 16.00
C LEU A 36 11.08 -4.54 16.03
N ASN A 37 10.50 -4.45 17.21
CA ASN A 37 9.12 -4.00 17.39
C ASN A 37 8.93 -2.57 16.87
N ASP A 38 9.84 -1.67 17.20
CA ASP A 38 9.80 -0.28 16.72
C ASP A 38 9.96 -0.21 15.20
N SER A 39 10.91 -0.94 14.67
CA SER A 39 11.14 -1.00 13.23
C SER A 39 9.94 -1.57 12.49
N LEU A 40 9.38 -2.64 13.03
CA LEU A 40 8.20 -3.29 12.45
C LEU A 40 6.98 -2.36 12.46
N ALA A 41 6.75 -1.67 13.58
CA ALA A 41 5.65 -0.72 13.70
C ALA A 41 5.76 0.40 12.66
N LYS A 42 6.97 0.96 12.46
CA LYS A 42 7.23 1.98 11.46
C LYS A 42 6.98 1.46 10.04
N LYS A 43 7.45 0.26 9.74
CA LYS A 43 7.25 -0.36 8.43
C LYS A 43 5.79 -0.65 8.13
N ILE A 44 5.04 -1.11 9.12
CA ILE A 44 3.61 -1.33 9.00
C ILE A 44 2.89 -0.02 8.69
N THR A 45 3.24 1.07 9.37
CA THR A 45 2.66 2.39 9.13
C THR A 45 2.94 2.85 7.70
N VAL A 46 4.17 2.72 7.24
CA VAL A 46 4.55 3.08 5.86
C VAL A 46 3.80 2.23 4.85
N ARG A 47 3.70 0.92 5.08
CA ARG A 47 2.93 0.02 4.21
C ARG A 47 1.47 0.45 4.11
N ASN A 48 0.86 0.78 5.25
CA ASN A 48 -0.53 1.23 5.28
C ASN A 48 -0.72 2.54 4.52
N ASP A 49 0.25 3.45 4.61
CA ASP A 49 0.24 4.71 3.84
C ASP A 49 0.36 4.45 2.34
N TYR A 50 1.24 3.53 1.93
CA TYR A 50 1.32 3.10 0.52
C TYR A 50 0.02 2.48 0.04
N ASP A 51 -0.57 1.59 0.82
CA ASP A 51 -1.84 0.95 0.47
C ASP A 51 -2.95 1.98 0.27
N ARG A 52 -3.00 2.98 1.14
CA ARG A 52 -3.97 4.10 1.01
C ARG A 52 -3.72 4.90 -0.26
N THR A 53 -2.47 5.25 -0.53
CA THR A 53 -2.09 5.99 -1.73
C THR A 53 -2.44 5.22 -3.00
N ILE A 54 -2.17 3.92 -3.01
CA ILE A 54 -2.53 3.05 -4.14
C ILE A 54 -4.05 3.04 -4.33
N ALA A 55 -4.81 2.86 -3.27
CA ALA A 55 -6.27 2.83 -3.33
C ALA A 55 -6.84 4.18 -3.84
N ASP A 56 -6.31 5.30 -3.35
CA ASP A 56 -6.72 6.63 -3.76
C ASP A 56 -6.39 6.88 -5.24
N THR A 57 -5.21 6.44 -5.68
CA THR A 57 -4.78 6.57 -7.07
C THR A 57 -5.65 5.73 -8.01
N GLU A 58 -5.95 4.50 -7.60
CA GLU A 58 -6.86 3.62 -8.36
C GLU A 58 -8.25 4.22 -8.48
N ALA A 59 -8.79 4.77 -7.39
CA ALA A 59 -10.09 5.43 -7.39
C ALA A 59 -10.11 6.65 -8.31
N ALA A 60 -9.05 7.46 -8.28
CA ALA A 60 -8.90 8.61 -9.16
C ALA A 60 -8.82 8.18 -10.62
N TYR A 61 -8.08 7.12 -10.92
CA TYR A 61 -7.97 6.57 -12.27
C TYR A 61 -9.33 6.10 -12.80
N VAL A 62 -10.11 5.40 -11.99
CA VAL A 62 -11.46 4.96 -12.35
C VAL A 62 -12.36 6.15 -12.68
N LYS A 63 -12.31 7.21 -11.87
CA LYS A 63 -13.08 8.44 -12.12
C LYS A 63 -12.69 9.10 -13.42
N ILE A 64 -11.40 9.17 -13.74
CA ILE A 64 -10.91 9.73 -15.00
C ILE A 64 -11.42 8.89 -16.17
N LEU A 65 -11.35 7.57 -16.04
CA LEU A 65 -11.82 6.66 -17.08
C LEU A 65 -13.32 6.81 -17.31
N GLU A 66 -14.12 6.89 -16.27
CA GLU A 66 -15.57 7.13 -16.36
C GLU A 66 -15.89 8.46 -17.01
N SER A 67 -15.19 9.52 -16.63
CA SER A 67 -15.35 10.86 -17.20
C SER A 67 -14.98 10.88 -18.68
N SER A 68 -13.89 10.19 -19.05
CA SER A 68 -13.45 10.06 -20.43
C SER A 68 -14.48 9.31 -21.28
N GLN A 69 -15.06 8.25 -20.72
CA GLN A 69 -16.09 7.46 -21.40
C GLN A 69 -17.37 8.29 -21.63
N LEU A 70 -17.77 9.05 -20.62
CA LEU A 70 -18.91 9.93 -20.70
C LEU A 70 -18.71 11.02 -21.78
N LEU A 71 -17.52 11.64 -21.79
CA LEU A 71 -17.16 12.65 -22.80
C LEU A 71 -17.17 12.06 -24.21
N LEU A 72 -16.60 10.86 -24.38
CA LEU A 72 -16.63 10.17 -25.66
C LEU A 72 -18.05 9.91 -26.15
N ASN A 73 -18.94 9.48 -25.27
CA ASN A 73 -20.33 9.24 -25.58
C ASN A 73 -21.04 10.54 -25.99
N MET A 74 -20.74 11.67 -25.36
CA MET A 74 -21.26 12.97 -25.70
C MET A 74 -20.79 13.41 -27.08
N ILE A 75 -19.53 13.23 -27.40
CA ILE A 75 -18.96 13.55 -28.73
C ILE A 75 -19.61 12.70 -29.81
N LYS A 76 -19.80 11.42 -29.58
CA LYS A 76 -20.49 10.53 -30.53
C LYS A 76 -21.93 10.98 -30.79
N LYS A 77 -22.64 11.38 -29.75
CA LYS A 77 -23.99 11.88 -29.83
C LYS A 77 -24.08 13.16 -30.69
N GLU A 78 -23.14 14.07 -30.45
CA GLU A 78 -23.07 15.32 -31.23
C GLU A 78 -22.74 15.06 -32.71
N ALA A 79 -21.81 14.12 -32.97
CA ALA A 79 -21.47 13.74 -34.35
C ALA A 79 -22.67 13.17 -35.11
N VAL A 80 -23.44 12.31 -34.47
CA VAL A 80 -24.67 11.76 -35.05
C VAL A 80 -25.68 12.85 -35.31
N SER A 81 -25.85 13.76 -34.35
CA SER A 81 -26.77 14.90 -34.51
C SER A 81 -26.40 15.82 -35.69
N LEU A 82 -25.11 16.11 -35.84
CA LEU A 82 -24.58 16.90 -36.95
C LEU A 82 -24.80 16.20 -38.30
N ASP A 83 -24.55 14.90 -38.37
CA ASP A 83 -24.79 14.11 -39.57
C ASP A 83 -26.28 14.15 -39.99
N GLN A 84 -27.16 13.98 -39.03
CA GLN A 84 -28.60 14.06 -39.28
C GLN A 84 -29.02 15.45 -39.78
N THR A 85 -28.47 16.50 -39.22
CA THR A 85 -28.72 17.88 -39.65
C THR A 85 -28.25 18.10 -41.09
N LEU A 86 -27.05 17.58 -41.40
CA LEU A 86 -26.47 17.71 -42.73
C LEU A 86 -27.30 16.95 -43.78
N ILE A 87 -27.73 15.75 -43.49
CA ILE A 87 -28.59 14.95 -44.36
C ILE A 87 -29.90 15.66 -44.61
N LYS A 88 -30.51 16.20 -43.58
CA LYS A 88 -31.75 16.95 -43.65
C LYS A 88 -31.61 18.21 -44.53
N ALA A 89 -30.53 18.96 -44.39
CA ALA A 89 -30.24 20.12 -45.18
C ALA A 89 -30.03 19.76 -46.66
N ASN A 90 -29.36 18.66 -46.96
CA ASN A 90 -29.18 18.17 -48.32
C ASN A 90 -30.48 17.72 -48.95
N VAL A 91 -31.36 17.07 -48.22
CA VAL A 91 -32.72 16.70 -48.71
C VAL A 91 -33.53 17.95 -49.02
N ASP A 92 -33.52 18.93 -48.14
CA ASP A 92 -34.22 20.21 -48.38
C ASP A 92 -33.67 20.94 -49.60
N LYS A 93 -32.36 20.95 -49.82
CA LYS A 93 -31.74 21.53 -51.02
C LYS A 93 -32.16 20.81 -52.30
N GLN A 94 -32.28 19.50 -52.26
CA GLN A 94 -32.69 18.67 -53.39
C GLN A 94 -34.16 18.89 -53.74
N SER A 95 -34.97 19.29 -52.79
CA SER A 95 -36.41 19.59 -53.03
C SER A 95 -36.64 20.92 -53.78
N TYR A 96 -35.77 21.89 -53.58
CA TYR A 96 -35.92 23.23 -54.11
C TYR A 96 -35.76 23.37 -55.63
N PRO A 97 -34.82 22.65 -56.26
CA PRO A 97 -34.60 22.83 -57.71
C PRO A 97 -35.79 22.46 -58.62
N PHE A 98 -36.75 21.77 -58.08
CA PHE A 98 -37.90 21.29 -58.82
C PHE A 98 -39.10 22.21 -58.74
N LEU A 99 -38.94 23.31 -58.05
CA LEU A 99 -39.92 24.34 -57.91
C LEU A 99 -39.61 25.51 -58.85
#